data_a30b61a173395b6bcc5a1f9e3835da9e
#
_entry.id   a30b61a173395b6bcc5a1f9e3835da9e
#
_cell.length_a   1.000
_cell.length_b   1.000
_cell.length_c   1.000
_cell.angle_alpha   90.00
_cell.angle_beta   90.00
_cell.angle_gamma   90.00
#
_symmetry.space_group_name_H-M   'P 1'
#
loop_
_entity.id
_entity.type
_entity.pdbx_description
1 polymer ?
#
loop_
_entity_poly.entity_id
_entity_poly.type
_entity_poly.pdbx_seq_one_letter_code
_entity_poly.pdbx_strand_id
1 'polypeptide(L)'
;ALRTAGSELKSQLYPGYAAPEQYSAAEFSGRYTDVYALAAVTYRLVTGQVPVAAPQRKVRDSMENAHSLESGVPTYFSQVLTCAMRLDPAKRMQTVPELMSALTDPTVANAMFEKGENQVSTKKILAASMVVIFVLVVLLLWSLLKGGKGSDTKPAVSGAASTGTSASSTANSDVEVYPDLVG
;
A
#
# COMPACT_ATOMS: atom_id res chain seq x y z
N ALA A 1 -32.34 -8.64 29.34
CA ALA A 1 -33.19 -8.70 28.13
C ALA A 1 -32.47 -8.35 26.83
N LEU A 2 -31.45 -7.42 26.84
CA LEU A 2 -30.74 -7.02 25.63
C LEU A 2 -29.73 -8.05 25.08
N ARG A 3 -29.28 -8.99 25.89
CA ARG A 3 -28.36 -10.07 25.49
C ARG A 3 -29.03 -11.15 24.62
N THR A 4 -30.30 -11.39 24.81
CA THR A 4 -31.07 -12.43 24.09
C THR A 4 -31.38 -11.96 22.66
N ALA A 5 -31.71 -10.67 22.47
CA ALA A 5 -31.97 -10.10 21.16
C ALA A 5 -30.77 -10.14 20.21
N GLY A 6 -29.55 -9.99 20.73
CA GLY A 6 -28.34 -10.05 19.92
C GLY A 6 -27.98 -11.44 19.39
N SER A 7 -28.37 -12.52 20.09
CA SER A 7 -28.10 -13.89 19.64
C SER A 7 -29.12 -14.37 18.59
N GLU A 8 -30.35 -13.90 18.68
CA GLU A 8 -31.40 -14.23 17.68
C GLU A 8 -31.17 -13.47 16.35
N LEU A 9 -30.71 -12.23 16.40
CA LEU A 9 -30.37 -11.47 15.19
C LEU A 9 -29.23 -12.12 14.39
N LYS A 10 -28.26 -12.76 15.06
CA LYS A 10 -27.17 -13.47 14.37
C LYS A 10 -27.63 -14.66 13.52
N SER A 11 -28.73 -15.30 13.91
CA SER A 11 -29.31 -16.42 13.15
C SER A 11 -30.00 -15.98 11.85
N GLN A 12 -30.27 -14.69 11.69
CA GLN A 12 -30.92 -14.10 10.52
C GLN A 12 -29.96 -13.39 9.55
N LEU A 13 -28.64 -13.43 9.80
CA LEU A 13 -27.68 -12.85 8.89
C LEU A 13 -27.59 -13.66 7.59
N TYR A 14 -27.76 -12.98 6.47
CA TYR A 14 -27.62 -13.60 5.15
C TYR A 14 -26.15 -13.65 4.75
N PRO A 15 -25.55 -14.87 4.58
CA PRO A 15 -24.17 -15.00 4.14
C PRO A 15 -23.94 -14.29 2.81
N GLY A 16 -22.81 -13.59 2.69
CA GLY A 16 -22.44 -12.79 1.51
C GLY A 16 -22.93 -11.34 1.58
N TYR A 17 -24.05 -11.06 2.25
CA TYR A 17 -24.61 -9.70 2.34
C TYR A 17 -24.33 -9.04 3.69
N ALA A 18 -24.21 -9.83 4.76
CA ALA A 18 -23.92 -9.33 6.09
C ALA A 18 -22.46 -8.89 6.23
N ALA A 19 -22.26 -7.70 6.78
CA ALA A 19 -20.95 -7.12 7.02
C ALA A 19 -20.19 -7.86 8.14
N PRO A 20 -18.83 -7.84 8.13
CA PRO A 20 -18.01 -8.57 9.10
C PRO A 20 -18.32 -8.28 10.56
N GLU A 21 -18.61 -7.01 10.90
CA GLU A 21 -18.93 -6.55 12.24
C GLU A 21 -20.25 -7.13 12.77
N GLN A 22 -21.18 -7.49 11.90
CA GLN A 22 -22.47 -8.09 12.31
C GLN A 22 -22.31 -9.52 12.85
N TYR A 23 -21.20 -10.19 12.54
CA TYR A 23 -20.87 -11.51 13.07
C TYR A 23 -20.20 -11.46 14.44
N SER A 24 -19.89 -10.29 14.96
CA SER A 24 -19.23 -10.07 16.25
C SER A 24 -20.17 -9.34 17.22
N ALA A 25 -20.31 -9.85 18.43
CA ALA A 25 -21.09 -9.15 19.46
C ALA A 25 -20.31 -7.95 20.07
N ALA A 26 -19.00 -7.90 19.84
CA ALA A 26 -18.13 -6.87 20.36
C ALA A 26 -17.92 -5.69 19.38
N GLU A 27 -18.30 -5.85 18.12
CA GLU A 27 -18.17 -4.82 17.11
C GLU A 27 -19.49 -4.05 16.94
N PHE A 28 -19.37 -2.74 16.78
CA PHE A 28 -20.55 -1.87 16.58
C PHE A 28 -20.91 -1.82 15.10
N SER A 29 -22.20 -1.88 14.82
CA SER A 29 -22.77 -1.60 13.51
C SER A 29 -22.97 -0.10 13.34
N GLY A 30 -22.73 0.41 12.12
CA GLY A 30 -22.90 1.81 11.79
C GLY A 30 -23.36 1.99 10.35
N ARG A 31 -23.38 3.22 9.86
CA ARG A 31 -23.75 3.53 8.47
C ARG A 31 -22.89 2.78 7.46
N TYR A 32 -21.64 2.51 7.78
CA TYR A 32 -20.71 1.71 6.98
C TYR A 32 -21.15 0.24 6.85
N THR A 33 -21.97 -0.27 7.76
CA THR A 33 -22.58 -1.61 7.69
C THR A 33 -23.61 -1.67 6.55
N ASP A 34 -24.44 -0.62 6.43
CA ASP A 34 -25.42 -0.51 5.34
C ASP A 34 -24.71 -0.33 3.98
N VAL A 35 -23.58 0.40 3.96
CA VAL A 35 -22.73 0.53 2.76
C VAL A 35 -22.27 -0.85 2.27
N TYR A 36 -21.79 -1.71 3.18
CA TYR A 36 -21.39 -3.08 2.82
C TYR A 36 -22.56 -3.88 2.25
N ALA A 37 -23.68 -3.88 2.94
CA ALA A 37 -24.86 -4.65 2.52
C ALA A 37 -25.38 -4.19 1.15
N LEU A 38 -25.48 -2.88 0.93
CA LEU A 38 -25.92 -2.32 -0.36
C LEU A 38 -24.94 -2.64 -1.49
N ALA A 39 -23.63 -2.54 -1.23
CA ALA A 39 -22.61 -2.92 -2.21
C ALA A 39 -22.65 -4.42 -2.53
N ALA A 40 -22.93 -5.28 -1.54
CA ALA A 40 -23.07 -6.72 -1.75
C ALA A 40 -24.31 -7.06 -2.60
N VAL A 41 -25.42 -6.37 -2.39
CA VAL A 41 -26.62 -6.48 -3.24
C VAL A 41 -26.32 -6.01 -4.67
N THR A 42 -25.66 -4.86 -4.82
CA THR A 42 -25.27 -4.32 -6.12
C THR A 42 -24.31 -5.27 -6.86
N TYR A 43 -23.32 -5.83 -6.15
CA TYR A 43 -22.43 -6.84 -6.70
C TYR A 43 -23.20 -8.04 -7.25
N ARG A 44 -24.15 -8.57 -6.48
CA ARG A 44 -25.02 -9.67 -6.92
C ARG A 44 -25.82 -9.31 -8.17
N LEU A 45 -26.35 -8.10 -8.23
CA LEU A 45 -27.16 -7.65 -9.37
C LEU A 45 -26.35 -7.56 -10.66
N VAL A 46 -25.11 -7.06 -10.58
CA VAL A 46 -24.27 -6.86 -11.78
C VAL A 46 -23.51 -8.11 -12.21
N THR A 47 -23.15 -9.02 -11.28
CA THR A 47 -22.37 -10.23 -11.59
C THR A 47 -23.20 -11.50 -11.67
N GLY A 48 -24.44 -11.48 -11.17
CA GLY A 48 -25.24 -12.69 -11.01
C GLY A 48 -24.75 -13.62 -9.89
N GLN A 49 -23.64 -13.30 -9.17
CA GLN A 49 -23.06 -14.15 -8.13
C GLN A 49 -23.21 -13.56 -6.74
N VAL A 50 -23.47 -14.42 -5.74
CA VAL A 50 -23.48 -14.00 -4.33
C VAL A 50 -22.03 -13.76 -3.88
N PRO A 51 -21.73 -12.60 -3.24
CA PRO A 51 -20.40 -12.36 -2.70
C PRO A 51 -19.99 -13.44 -1.68
N VAL A 52 -18.69 -13.71 -1.59
CA VAL A 52 -18.16 -14.61 -0.55
C VAL A 52 -18.46 -14.05 0.83
N ALA A 53 -18.96 -14.88 1.74
CA ALA A 53 -19.37 -14.46 3.08
C ALA A 53 -18.19 -13.87 3.88
N ALA A 54 -18.43 -12.79 4.62
CA ALA A 54 -17.40 -12.06 5.36
C ALA A 54 -16.56 -12.93 6.32
N PRO A 55 -17.10 -13.92 7.05
CA PRO A 55 -16.30 -14.83 7.85
C PRO A 55 -15.30 -15.65 7.04
N GLN A 56 -15.68 -16.11 5.84
CA GLN A 56 -14.79 -16.85 4.95
C GLN A 56 -13.69 -15.93 4.39
N ARG A 57 -14.05 -14.71 4.01
CA ARG A 57 -13.10 -13.68 3.54
C ARG A 57 -12.08 -13.28 4.62
N LYS A 58 -12.45 -13.27 5.90
CA LYS A 58 -11.50 -13.04 7.01
C LYS A 58 -10.40 -14.10 7.09
N VAL A 59 -10.69 -15.34 6.69
CA VAL A 59 -9.70 -16.43 6.64
C VAL A 59 -8.84 -16.32 5.39
N ARG A 60 -9.48 -16.19 4.23
CA ARG A 60 -8.87 -15.98 2.94
C ARG A 60 -9.81 -15.15 2.08
N ASP A 61 -9.39 -13.96 1.73
CA ASP A 61 -10.20 -13.11 0.84
C ASP A 61 -10.06 -13.60 -0.60
N SER A 62 -11.06 -14.36 -1.01
CA SER A 62 -11.20 -14.93 -2.36
C SER A 62 -12.31 -14.26 -3.16
N MET A 63 -12.76 -13.07 -2.74
CA MET A 63 -13.78 -12.33 -3.48
C MET A 63 -13.19 -11.80 -4.79
N GLU A 64 -13.78 -12.23 -5.89
CA GLU A 64 -13.43 -11.71 -7.21
C GLU A 64 -14.03 -10.33 -7.42
N ASN A 65 -13.37 -9.48 -8.21
CA ASN A 65 -13.94 -8.18 -8.52
C ASN A 65 -15.01 -8.31 -9.61
N ALA A 66 -15.99 -7.39 -9.59
CA ALA A 66 -17.14 -7.48 -10.47
C ALA A 66 -16.77 -7.40 -11.97
N HIS A 67 -15.76 -6.62 -12.33
CA HIS A 67 -15.30 -6.50 -13.73
C HIS A 67 -14.66 -7.79 -14.24
N SER A 68 -13.99 -8.58 -13.38
CA SER A 68 -13.39 -9.87 -13.78
C SER A 68 -14.46 -10.93 -14.07
N LEU A 69 -15.59 -10.87 -13.35
CA LEU A 69 -16.71 -11.80 -13.55
C LEU A 69 -17.60 -11.39 -14.72
N GLU A 70 -17.78 -10.09 -14.91
CA GLU A 70 -18.64 -9.52 -15.93
C GLU A 70 -17.94 -8.30 -16.57
N SER A 71 -17.41 -8.49 -17.74
CA SER A 71 -16.62 -7.46 -18.46
C SER A 71 -17.43 -6.22 -18.86
N GLY A 72 -18.75 -6.32 -18.88
CA GLY A 72 -19.65 -5.18 -19.08
C GLY A 72 -19.69 -4.22 -17.90
N VAL A 73 -19.24 -4.63 -16.71
CA VAL A 73 -19.15 -3.75 -15.54
C VAL A 73 -17.91 -2.86 -15.67
N PRO A 74 -18.05 -1.52 -15.61
CA PRO A 74 -16.89 -0.62 -15.69
C PRO A 74 -15.88 -0.86 -14.56
N THR A 75 -14.60 -0.70 -14.86
CA THR A 75 -13.53 -0.91 -13.88
C THR A 75 -13.68 -0.04 -12.63
N TYR A 76 -14.00 1.27 -12.80
CA TYR A 76 -14.21 2.17 -11.66
C TYR A 76 -15.35 1.69 -10.76
N PHE A 77 -16.45 1.21 -11.35
CA PHE A 77 -17.61 0.70 -10.63
C PHE A 77 -17.24 -0.53 -9.79
N SER A 78 -16.51 -1.46 -10.40
CA SER A 78 -15.99 -2.65 -9.74
C SER A 78 -15.06 -2.29 -8.56
N GLN A 79 -14.21 -1.28 -8.72
CA GLN A 79 -13.34 -0.77 -7.65
C GLN A 79 -14.15 -0.16 -6.51
N VAL A 80 -15.20 0.61 -6.82
CA VAL A 80 -16.11 1.18 -5.82
C VAL A 80 -16.76 0.08 -4.99
N LEU A 81 -17.29 -0.98 -5.63
CA LEU A 81 -17.85 -2.12 -4.92
C LEU A 81 -16.82 -2.81 -4.02
N THR A 82 -15.60 -3.00 -4.51
CA THR A 82 -14.49 -3.58 -3.74
C THR A 82 -14.16 -2.73 -2.51
N CYS A 83 -14.11 -1.40 -2.66
CA CYS A 83 -13.90 -0.48 -1.54
C CYS A 83 -15.05 -0.49 -0.54
N ALA A 84 -16.29 -0.53 -1.00
CA ALA A 84 -17.48 -0.56 -0.16
C ALA A 84 -17.63 -1.87 0.62
N MET A 85 -17.09 -2.98 0.07
CA MET A 85 -17.10 -4.29 0.72
C MET A 85 -15.78 -4.65 1.43
N ARG A 86 -14.94 -3.68 1.79
CA ARG A 86 -13.74 -3.94 2.61
C ARG A 86 -14.12 -4.53 3.95
N LEU A 87 -13.31 -5.50 4.42
CA LEU A 87 -13.55 -6.18 5.70
C LEU A 87 -13.32 -5.25 6.90
N ASP A 88 -12.37 -4.33 6.78
CA ASP A 88 -12.10 -3.30 7.79
C ASP A 88 -13.09 -2.13 7.63
N PRO A 89 -14.00 -1.88 8.60
CA PRO A 89 -14.97 -0.81 8.51
C PRO A 89 -14.35 0.58 8.38
N ALA A 90 -13.18 0.81 8.99
CA ALA A 90 -12.49 2.10 8.93
C ALA A 90 -11.93 2.44 7.54
N LYS A 91 -11.72 1.42 6.70
CA LYS A 91 -11.23 1.56 5.32
C LYS A 91 -12.35 1.55 4.29
N ARG A 92 -13.59 1.44 4.73
CA ARG A 92 -14.79 1.39 3.90
C ARG A 92 -15.35 2.81 3.71
N MET A 93 -16.14 3.02 2.68
CA MET A 93 -16.99 4.21 2.58
C MET A 93 -17.91 4.29 3.79
N GLN A 94 -18.08 5.49 4.34
CA GLN A 94 -18.75 5.65 5.63
C GLN A 94 -20.25 5.90 5.52
N THR A 95 -20.73 6.29 4.33
CA THR A 95 -22.16 6.63 4.12
C THR A 95 -22.68 6.11 2.78
N VAL A 96 -23.97 5.83 2.73
CA VAL A 96 -24.68 5.42 1.51
C VAL A 96 -24.66 6.52 0.44
N PRO A 97 -24.86 7.81 0.73
CA PRO A 97 -24.71 8.85 -0.27
C PRO A 97 -23.33 8.91 -0.92
N GLU A 98 -22.26 8.67 -0.15
CA GLU A 98 -20.90 8.58 -0.67
C GLU A 98 -20.76 7.41 -1.67
N LEU A 99 -21.27 6.24 -1.32
CA LEU A 99 -21.31 5.07 -2.21
C LEU A 99 -22.09 5.38 -3.50
N MET A 100 -23.28 5.95 -3.37
CA MET A 100 -24.12 6.26 -4.54
C MET A 100 -23.46 7.26 -5.47
N SER A 101 -22.84 8.30 -4.93
CA SER A 101 -22.10 9.28 -5.74
C SER A 101 -20.93 8.64 -6.49
N ALA A 102 -20.18 7.75 -5.84
CA ALA A 102 -19.05 7.05 -6.47
C ALA A 102 -19.48 6.02 -7.53
N LEU A 103 -20.64 5.38 -7.35
CA LEU A 103 -21.18 4.44 -8.35
C LEU A 103 -21.71 5.14 -9.59
N THR A 104 -22.22 6.37 -9.45
CA THR A 104 -22.86 7.12 -10.56
C THR A 104 -21.88 8.02 -11.30
N ASP A 105 -20.82 8.47 -10.66
CA ASP A 105 -19.85 9.41 -11.24
C ASP A 105 -18.41 8.87 -11.16
N PRO A 106 -17.80 8.50 -12.29
CA PRO A 106 -16.43 8.00 -12.33
C PRO A 106 -15.40 9.05 -11.87
N THR A 107 -15.69 10.35 -11.96
CA THR A 107 -14.78 11.40 -11.49
C THR A 107 -14.71 11.43 -9.97
N VAL A 108 -15.85 11.25 -9.30
CA VAL A 108 -15.94 11.12 -7.84
C VAL A 108 -15.23 9.86 -7.37
N ALA A 109 -15.45 8.73 -8.05
CA ALA A 109 -14.78 7.48 -7.73
C ALA A 109 -13.25 7.61 -7.82
N ASN A 110 -12.73 8.15 -8.92
CA ASN A 110 -11.29 8.33 -9.13
C ASN A 110 -10.67 9.28 -8.08
N ALA A 111 -11.33 10.39 -7.77
CA ALA A 111 -10.88 11.31 -6.74
C ALA A 111 -10.80 10.67 -5.33
N MET A 112 -11.72 9.75 -5.02
CA MET A 112 -11.68 8.98 -3.77
C MET A 112 -10.49 8.00 -3.72
N PHE A 113 -10.16 7.35 -4.84
CA PHE A 113 -9.04 6.41 -4.91
C PHE A 113 -7.71 7.14 -4.81
N GLU A 114 -7.52 8.26 -5.51
CA GLU A 114 -6.31 9.10 -5.43
C GLU A 114 -6.06 9.63 -4.03
N LYS A 115 -7.10 10.08 -3.34
CA LYS A 115 -7.00 10.54 -1.95
C LYS A 115 -6.58 9.43 -1.00
N GLY A 116 -7.06 8.21 -1.20
CA GLY A 116 -6.68 7.03 -0.42
C GLY A 116 -5.22 6.63 -0.62
N GLU A 117 -4.72 6.69 -1.85
CA GLU A 117 -3.35 6.32 -2.21
C GLU A 117 -2.34 7.33 -1.69
N ASN A 118 -2.61 8.63 -1.81
CA ASN A 118 -1.76 9.69 -1.31
C ASN A 118 -1.62 9.67 0.22
N GLN A 119 -2.66 9.27 0.95
CA GLN A 119 -2.61 9.19 2.41
C GLN A 119 -1.74 8.02 2.91
N VAL A 120 -1.70 6.91 2.17
CA VAL A 120 -0.85 5.76 2.51
C VAL A 120 0.61 6.04 2.16
N SER A 121 0.86 6.71 1.04
CA SER A 121 2.21 7.06 0.57
C SER A 121 2.90 8.05 1.52
N THR A 122 2.22 9.12 1.94
CA THR A 122 2.78 10.10 2.88
C THR A 122 3.12 9.52 4.25
N LYS A 123 2.30 8.62 4.78
CA LYS A 123 2.61 7.93 6.05
C LYS A 123 3.83 7.02 5.94
N LYS A 124 3.99 6.31 4.82
CA LYS A 124 5.17 5.47 4.56
C LYS A 124 6.43 6.30 4.36
N ILE A 125 6.35 7.42 3.66
CA ILE A 125 7.47 8.35 3.44
C ILE A 125 7.90 9.00 4.75
N LEU A 126 6.95 9.47 5.58
CA LEU A 126 7.24 10.02 6.91
C LEU A 126 7.92 8.99 7.84
N ALA A 127 7.42 7.75 7.86
CA ALA A 127 8.02 6.68 8.66
C ALA A 127 9.44 6.35 8.17
N ALA A 128 9.68 6.25 6.87
CA ALA A 128 11.00 6.02 6.28
C ALA A 128 11.97 7.18 6.57
N SER A 129 11.49 8.44 6.48
CA SER A 129 12.25 9.63 6.80
C SER A 129 12.69 9.65 8.27
N MET A 130 11.82 9.29 9.21
CA MET A 130 12.16 9.22 10.63
C MET A 130 13.24 8.17 10.93
N VAL A 131 13.21 7.02 10.24
CA VAL A 131 14.25 5.99 10.39
C VAL A 131 15.58 6.48 9.88
N VAL A 132 15.61 7.15 8.71
CA VAL A 132 16.85 7.71 8.14
C VAL A 132 17.43 8.79 9.07
N ILE A 133 16.61 9.70 9.57
CA ILE A 133 17.05 10.74 10.52
C ILE A 133 17.60 10.10 11.78
N PHE A 134 16.94 9.09 12.33
CA PHE A 134 17.42 8.38 13.53
C PHE A 134 18.77 7.73 13.31
N VAL A 135 18.98 7.05 12.16
CA VAL A 135 20.27 6.44 11.79
C VAL A 135 21.36 7.50 11.65
N LEU A 136 21.06 8.64 11.01
CA LEU A 136 22.02 9.74 10.88
C LEU A 136 22.41 10.34 12.23
N VAL A 137 21.44 10.52 13.14
CA VAL A 137 21.71 11.00 14.51
C VAL A 137 22.60 10.03 15.29
N VAL A 138 22.32 8.72 15.19
CA VAL A 138 23.12 7.68 15.83
C VAL A 138 24.56 7.68 15.28
N LEU A 139 24.74 7.81 13.96
CA LEU A 139 26.05 7.89 13.32
C LEU A 139 26.82 9.14 13.73
N LEU A 140 26.15 10.29 13.83
CA LEU A 140 26.76 11.54 14.32
C LEU A 140 27.19 11.42 15.78
N LEU A 141 26.35 10.85 16.64
CA LEU A 141 26.70 10.62 18.04
C LEU A 141 27.88 9.65 18.16
N TRP A 142 27.91 8.61 17.33
CA TRP A 142 29.03 7.65 17.33
C TRP A 142 30.33 8.29 16.82
N SER A 143 30.25 9.17 15.83
CA SER A 143 31.39 9.96 15.34
C SER A 143 31.95 10.91 16.41
N LEU A 144 31.06 11.58 17.18
CA LEU A 144 31.44 12.46 18.27
C LEU A 144 32.08 11.70 19.44
N LEU A 145 31.56 10.50 19.77
CA LEU A 145 32.17 9.66 20.82
C LEU A 145 33.51 9.06 20.41
N LYS A 146 33.73 8.81 19.12
CA LYS A 146 34.98 8.23 18.59
C LYS A 146 36.07 9.25 18.27
N GLY A 147 35.69 10.55 18.23
CA GLY A 147 36.60 11.68 17.93
C GLY A 147 37.48 12.16 19.08
N GLY A 148 37.50 11.45 20.22
CA GLY A 148 38.29 11.84 21.38
C GLY A 148 39.50 10.97 21.62
N LYS A 149 40.45 10.90 20.68
CA LYS A 149 41.81 10.46 20.96
C LYS A 149 42.85 11.23 20.15
N GLY A 150 43.60 12.03 20.90
CA GLY A 150 44.69 12.89 20.70
C GLY A 150 45.51 12.75 19.41
N SER A 151 45.71 13.89 18.82
CA SER A 151 46.84 14.18 17.94
C SER A 151 48.04 14.62 18.77
N ASP A 152 49.08 13.85 18.80
CA ASP A 152 50.42 14.34 19.18
C ASP A 152 51.18 14.64 17.91
N THR A 153 51.43 15.93 17.76
CA THR A 153 52.28 16.56 16.78
C THR A 153 53.73 16.41 17.21
N LYS A 154 54.62 16.01 16.31
CA LYS A 154 55.98 16.46 16.33
C LYS A 154 56.56 16.51 14.92
N PRO A 155 57.24 17.62 14.54
CA PRO A 155 57.89 17.82 13.25
C PRO A 155 59.35 17.45 13.30
N ALA A 156 59.93 16.98 12.19
CA ALA A 156 61.36 17.01 11.86
C ALA A 156 61.49 16.84 10.34
N VAL A 157 61.77 17.86 9.69
CA VAL A 157 62.97 18.44 9.09
C VAL A 157 63.84 17.46 8.28
N SER A 158 64.02 17.87 6.98
CA SER A 158 65.24 17.86 6.14
C SER A 158 65.65 16.61 5.38
N GLY A 159 65.89 16.84 4.12
CA GLY A 159 66.88 16.13 3.33
C GLY A 159 66.42 15.72 1.96
N ALA A 160 66.44 16.56 1.01
CA ALA A 160 67.33 16.75 -0.15
C ALA A 160 67.41 15.57 -1.15
N ALA A 161 67.27 16.02 -2.40
CA ALA A 161 67.97 15.65 -3.64
C ALA A 161 67.58 14.32 -4.31
N SER A 162 67.17 14.37 -5.45
CA SER A 162 67.64 14.53 -6.80
C SER A 162 67.29 13.40 -7.74
N THR A 163 66.90 13.83 -8.90
CA THR A 163 67.25 13.36 -10.26
C THR A 163 66.70 12.01 -10.78
N GLY A 164 66.19 12.20 -11.98
CA GLY A 164 66.29 11.23 -13.05
C GLY A 164 64.98 10.79 -13.66
N THR A 165 64.53 11.43 -14.64
CA THR A 165 64.72 11.37 -16.11
C THR A 165 63.96 10.20 -16.78
N SER A 166 63.18 10.66 -17.73
CA SER A 166 62.86 10.10 -19.08
C SER A 166 61.95 8.86 -19.13
N ALA A 167 60.97 9.02 -19.82
CA ALA A 167 60.64 9.02 -21.23
C ALA A 167 59.87 7.78 -21.67
N SER A 168 58.82 8.08 -22.31
CA SER A 168 58.32 7.70 -23.63
C SER A 168 57.61 6.33 -23.68
N SER A 169 56.48 6.36 -24.19
CA SER A 169 56.05 6.37 -25.58
C SER A 169 55.12 5.19 -25.89
N THR A 170 54.12 5.57 -26.59
CA THR A 170 53.38 4.90 -27.69
C THR A 170 52.43 3.76 -27.32
N ALA A 171 51.17 4.02 -27.52
CA ALA A 171 50.39 4.02 -28.76
C ALA A 171 50.02 2.61 -29.23
N ASN A 172 48.81 2.45 -29.47
CA ASN A 172 48.01 1.96 -30.60
C ASN A 172 46.92 1.01 -30.15
N SER A 173 45.70 1.39 -30.37
CA SER A 173 44.80 1.16 -31.51
C SER A 173 44.59 -0.32 -31.84
N ASP A 174 43.34 -0.66 -31.90
CA ASP A 174 42.49 -1.16 -32.97
C ASP A 174 41.33 -1.93 -32.34
N VAL A 175 40.10 -1.51 -32.48
CA VAL A 175 39.13 -1.63 -33.59
C VAL A 175 38.95 -3.09 -34.01
N GLU A 176 37.74 -3.51 -33.91
CA GLU A 176 36.87 -4.22 -34.85
C GLU A 176 35.93 -5.17 -34.09
N VAL A 177 34.72 -5.02 -34.30
CA VAL A 177 33.71 -5.31 -35.32
C VAL A 177 32.79 -6.49 -34.92
N TYR A 178 31.52 -6.12 -34.94
CA TYR A 178 30.36 -7.01 -35.01
C TYR A 178 30.47 -7.97 -36.20
N PRO A 179 29.78 -9.12 -36.21
CA PRO A 179 28.59 -9.14 -37.03
C PRO A 179 27.37 -9.86 -36.41
N ASP A 180 26.24 -9.36 -36.89
CA ASP A 180 24.94 -9.98 -37.03
C ASP A 180 24.95 -11.46 -37.43
N LEU A 181 23.83 -12.13 -37.06
CA LEU A 181 22.93 -12.84 -37.97
C LEU A 181 21.99 -13.75 -37.13
N VAL A 182 20.73 -13.41 -37.13
CA VAL A 182 19.60 -14.13 -37.77
C VAL A 182 19.55 -15.66 -37.62
N GLY A 183 18.47 -16.10 -37.06
CA GLY A 183 17.92 -17.44 -37.02
C GLY A 183 16.64 -17.41 -36.24
#